data_4d9959657b22309fcbb80ddf560d94bc
#
_entry.id   4d9959657b22309fcbb80ddf560d94bc
#
_cell.length_a   1.000
_cell.length_b   1.000
_cell.length_c   1.000
_cell.angle_alpha   90.00
_cell.angle_beta   90.00
_cell.angle_gamma   90.00
#
_symmetry.space_group_name_H-M   'P 1'
#
loop_
_entity.id
_entity.type
_entity.pdbx_description
1 polymer ?
#
loop_
_entity_poly.entity_id
_entity_poly.type
_entity_poly.pdbx_seq_one_letter_code
_entity_poly.pdbx_strand_id
1 'polypeptide(L)'
;GRVQEAYLILLGAGFFDKLDGAVARKLGLTTPLPSAKHKKYNITLGGVLDDVSDTVSFCIAPAVIFYILMSQVADESIQALPYGWISIMYVVLGVTRLVLFILDQNSIPGFFKGIPVPGAALLAAAPFIMLGNALETNSADLVFWAQFCFILMIIAAILMISFPIRYMHIGRLMSRSRKFLILTILLIIGFVFTPYFGHAALIYLILYVFSPLYTWRISPEVASKENPETLSSSS
;
A
#
# COMPACT_ATOMS: atom_id res chain seq x y z
N GLY A 1 -16.06 -6.83 -13.82
CA GLY A 1 -14.99 -6.82 -14.50
C GLY A 1 -13.85 -5.86 -14.48
N ARG A 2 -13.95 -4.69 -15.10
CA ARG A 2 -12.80 -3.78 -15.31
C ARG A 2 -12.16 -3.25 -14.02
N VAL A 3 -12.93 -3.09 -12.95
CA VAL A 3 -12.41 -2.65 -11.64
C VAL A 3 -11.55 -3.72 -11.01
N GLN A 4 -11.91 -5.00 -11.17
CA GLN A 4 -11.08 -6.10 -10.69
C GLN A 4 -9.74 -6.19 -11.45
N GLU A 5 -9.74 -5.94 -12.75
CA GLU A 5 -8.52 -5.87 -13.56
C GLU A 5 -7.61 -4.72 -13.09
N ALA A 6 -8.19 -3.54 -12.84
CA ALA A 6 -7.45 -2.41 -12.29
C ALA A 6 -6.83 -2.72 -10.92
N TYR A 7 -7.55 -3.44 -10.06
CA TYR A 7 -7.02 -3.90 -8.77
C TYR A 7 -5.86 -4.91 -8.94
N LEU A 8 -5.96 -5.82 -9.91
CA LEU A 8 -4.87 -6.77 -10.22
C LEU A 8 -3.63 -6.06 -10.76
N ILE A 9 -3.81 -5.00 -11.57
CA ILE A 9 -2.69 -4.15 -12.02
C ILE A 9 -2.04 -3.45 -10.83
N LEU A 10 -2.84 -2.91 -9.90
CA LEU A 10 -2.34 -2.27 -8.68
C LEU A 10 -1.57 -3.28 -7.79
N LEU A 11 -2.08 -4.49 -7.65
CA LEU A 11 -1.42 -5.57 -6.92
C LEU A 11 -0.09 -5.95 -7.61
N GLY A 12 -0.09 -6.04 -8.94
CA GLY A 12 1.10 -6.25 -9.77
C GLY A 12 2.13 -5.13 -9.58
N ALA A 13 1.71 -3.87 -9.59
CA ALA A 13 2.58 -2.72 -9.33
C ALA A 13 3.30 -2.86 -7.98
N GLY A 14 2.58 -3.22 -6.90
CA GLY A 14 3.20 -3.47 -5.59
C GLY A 14 4.14 -4.68 -5.53
N PHE A 15 4.01 -5.62 -6.46
CA PHE A 15 4.96 -6.72 -6.62
C PHE A 15 6.22 -6.27 -7.38
N PHE A 16 6.06 -5.52 -8.47
CA PHE A 16 7.16 -5.01 -9.29
C PHE A 16 7.99 -3.96 -8.56
N ASP A 17 7.38 -3.13 -7.71
CA ASP A 17 8.04 -2.19 -6.81
C ASP A 17 9.19 -2.84 -5.99
N LYS A 18 9.04 -4.08 -5.57
CA LYS A 18 10.10 -4.81 -4.89
C LYS A 18 11.19 -5.36 -5.82
N LEU A 19 10.84 -5.61 -7.08
CA LEU A 19 11.78 -6.12 -8.08
C LEU A 19 12.68 -5.02 -8.64
N ASP A 20 12.15 -3.81 -8.84
CA ASP A 20 12.91 -2.68 -9.40
C ASP A 20 14.04 -2.22 -8.47
N GLY A 21 13.82 -2.18 -7.15
CA GLY A 21 14.88 -1.96 -6.17
C GLY A 21 16.03 -2.99 -6.27
N ALA A 22 15.73 -4.25 -6.62
CA ALA A 22 16.76 -5.26 -6.85
C ALA A 22 17.49 -5.05 -8.18
N VAL A 23 16.74 -4.63 -9.21
CA VAL A 23 17.31 -4.30 -10.55
C VAL A 23 18.16 -3.04 -10.46
N ALA A 24 17.69 -1.99 -9.78
CA ALA A 24 18.43 -0.74 -9.59
C ALA A 24 19.81 -0.98 -8.94
N ARG A 25 19.87 -1.85 -7.92
CA ARG A 25 21.14 -2.24 -7.30
C ARG A 25 22.07 -2.96 -8.28
N LYS A 26 21.55 -3.86 -9.11
CA LYS A 26 22.36 -4.57 -10.14
C LYS A 26 22.87 -3.65 -11.23
N LEU A 27 22.10 -2.62 -11.59
CA LEU A 27 22.46 -1.64 -12.62
C LEU A 27 23.34 -0.49 -12.08
N GLY A 28 23.67 -0.46 -10.79
CA GLY A 28 24.48 0.60 -10.18
C GLY A 28 23.75 1.95 -10.04
N LEU A 29 22.43 2.00 -10.21
CA LEU A 29 21.61 3.20 -10.08
C LEU A 29 21.42 3.66 -8.60
N THR A 30 22.00 2.91 -7.67
CA THR A 30 22.01 3.23 -6.24
C THR A 30 23.15 4.15 -5.82
N THR A 31 24.03 4.56 -6.76
CA THR A 31 25.09 5.54 -6.47
C THR A 31 24.47 6.91 -6.20
N PRO A 32 24.89 7.61 -5.12
CA PRO A 32 24.41 8.95 -4.81
C PRO A 32 24.69 9.92 -5.95
N LEU A 33 23.73 10.81 -6.26
CA LEU A 33 23.91 11.89 -7.21
C LEU A 33 25.05 12.80 -6.76
N PRO A 34 25.89 13.32 -7.68
CA PRO A 34 27.03 14.20 -7.32
C PRO A 34 26.63 15.41 -6.49
N SER A 35 25.44 15.95 -6.74
CA SER A 35 24.86 17.07 -5.98
C SER A 35 24.45 16.71 -4.54
N ALA A 36 24.29 15.44 -4.24
CA ALA A 36 23.86 14.94 -2.92
C ALA A 36 25.02 14.60 -1.98
N LYS A 37 26.29 14.55 -2.48
CA LYS A 37 27.46 14.17 -1.68
C LYS A 37 27.74 15.06 -0.47
N HIS A 38 27.22 16.29 -0.47
CA HIS A 38 27.37 17.24 0.66
C HIS A 38 26.10 17.37 1.52
N LYS A 39 25.03 16.63 1.20
CA LYS A 39 23.79 16.66 1.97
C LYS A 39 23.69 15.42 2.85
N LYS A 40 23.03 15.58 4.01
CA LYS A 40 22.77 14.55 5.01
C LYS A 40 21.94 13.35 4.46
N TYR A 41 21.34 13.50 3.26
CA TYR A 41 20.49 12.51 2.61
C TYR A 41 21.18 11.96 1.36
N ASN A 42 21.27 10.63 1.27
CA ASN A 42 21.77 9.93 0.09
C ASN A 42 20.64 9.78 -0.95
N ILE A 43 20.43 10.83 -1.74
CA ILE A 43 19.43 10.79 -2.83
C ILE A 43 20.07 10.09 -4.02
N THR A 44 19.45 9.00 -4.48
CA THR A 44 19.86 8.25 -5.68
C THR A 44 18.84 8.44 -6.79
N LEU A 45 19.27 8.33 -8.04
CA LEU A 45 18.35 8.43 -9.19
C LEU A 45 17.27 7.33 -9.11
N GLY A 46 17.68 6.10 -8.76
CA GLY A 46 16.74 4.98 -8.58
C GLY A 46 15.70 5.26 -7.50
N GLY A 47 16.10 5.84 -6.35
CA GLY A 47 15.15 6.21 -5.30
C GLY A 47 14.13 7.28 -5.73
N VAL A 48 14.56 8.28 -6.51
CA VAL A 48 13.63 9.30 -7.02
C VAL A 48 12.62 8.69 -8.01
N LEU A 49 13.08 7.80 -8.90
CA LEU A 49 12.19 7.11 -9.84
C LEU A 49 11.19 6.20 -9.12
N ASP A 50 11.63 5.51 -8.08
CA ASP A 50 10.80 4.69 -7.19
C ASP A 50 9.69 5.53 -6.53
N ASP A 51 10.06 6.64 -5.88
CA ASP A 51 9.11 7.56 -5.24
C ASP A 51 8.09 8.15 -6.22
N VAL A 52 8.50 8.47 -7.45
CA VAL A 52 7.60 8.96 -8.51
C VAL A 52 6.65 7.83 -8.95
N SER A 53 7.16 6.62 -9.16
CA SER A 53 6.38 5.45 -9.51
C SER A 53 5.33 5.14 -8.44
N ASP A 54 5.74 5.15 -7.17
CA ASP A 54 4.85 4.94 -6.01
C ASP A 54 3.79 6.02 -5.92
N THR A 55 4.14 7.27 -6.15
CA THR A 55 3.19 8.39 -6.15
C THR A 55 2.10 8.17 -7.21
N VAL A 56 2.47 7.82 -8.43
CA VAL A 56 1.51 7.60 -9.51
C VAL A 56 0.65 6.36 -9.25
N SER A 57 1.28 5.24 -8.89
CA SER A 57 0.61 3.95 -8.78
C SER A 57 -0.25 3.83 -7.51
N PHE A 58 0.21 4.35 -6.37
CA PHE A 58 -0.41 4.10 -5.08
C PHE A 58 -1.07 5.33 -4.43
N CYS A 59 -0.74 6.56 -4.90
CA CYS A 59 -1.44 7.74 -4.42
C CYS A 59 -2.46 8.24 -5.46
N ILE A 60 -2.05 8.48 -6.71
CA ILE A 60 -2.90 9.10 -7.71
C ILE A 60 -3.92 8.10 -8.28
N ALA A 61 -3.48 6.92 -8.72
CA ALA A 61 -4.38 5.98 -9.39
C ALA A 61 -5.57 5.54 -8.52
N PRO A 62 -5.41 5.12 -7.24
CA PRO A 62 -6.55 4.79 -6.37
C PRO A 62 -7.48 5.98 -6.14
N ALA A 63 -6.95 7.20 -5.99
CA ALA A 63 -7.75 8.40 -5.78
C ALA A 63 -8.61 8.74 -7.00
N VAL A 64 -8.05 8.60 -8.21
CA VAL A 64 -8.77 8.83 -9.48
C VAL A 64 -9.85 7.76 -9.68
N ILE A 65 -9.53 6.49 -9.47
CA ILE A 65 -10.50 5.39 -9.57
C ILE A 65 -11.64 5.60 -8.57
N PHE A 66 -11.33 5.93 -7.32
CA PHE A 66 -12.32 6.25 -6.31
C PHE A 66 -13.24 7.39 -6.75
N TYR A 67 -12.67 8.51 -7.21
CA TYR A 67 -13.45 9.66 -7.68
C TYR A 67 -14.40 9.28 -8.82
N ILE A 68 -13.90 8.54 -9.81
CA ILE A 68 -14.70 8.09 -10.96
C ILE A 68 -15.84 7.18 -10.51
N LEU A 69 -15.58 6.20 -9.66
CA LEU A 69 -16.60 5.27 -9.17
C LEU A 69 -17.69 6.01 -8.37
N MET A 70 -17.29 6.90 -7.45
CA MET A 70 -18.23 7.67 -6.65
C MET A 70 -19.09 8.59 -7.51
N SER A 71 -18.54 9.20 -8.55
CA SER A 71 -19.28 10.08 -9.47
C SER A 71 -20.32 9.35 -10.31
N GLN A 72 -20.20 8.04 -10.48
CA GLN A 72 -21.16 7.20 -11.24
C GLN A 72 -22.36 6.74 -10.39
N VAL A 73 -22.29 6.88 -9.08
CA VAL A 73 -23.41 6.51 -8.19
C VAL A 73 -24.47 7.62 -8.22
N ALA A 74 -25.63 7.33 -8.79
CA ALA A 74 -26.71 8.32 -8.98
C ALA A 74 -27.61 8.50 -7.74
N ASP A 75 -27.09 8.26 -6.53
CA ASP A 75 -27.82 8.41 -5.27
C ASP A 75 -27.50 9.78 -4.63
N GLU A 76 -28.54 10.53 -4.22
CA GLU A 76 -28.36 11.87 -3.64
C GLU A 76 -27.50 11.87 -2.38
N SER A 77 -27.60 10.85 -1.54
CA SER A 77 -26.81 10.72 -0.31
C SER A 77 -25.32 10.57 -0.61
N ILE A 78 -24.97 9.91 -1.70
CA ILE A 78 -23.59 9.72 -2.14
C ILE A 78 -23.08 10.99 -2.86
N GLN A 79 -23.90 11.62 -3.69
CA GLN A 79 -23.53 12.85 -4.38
C GLN A 79 -23.32 14.04 -3.42
N ALA A 80 -23.97 14.02 -2.25
CA ALA A 80 -23.73 15.00 -1.19
C ALA A 80 -22.39 14.83 -0.46
N LEU A 81 -21.72 13.67 -0.59
CA LEU A 81 -20.43 13.43 0.07
C LEU A 81 -19.30 14.21 -0.63
N PRO A 82 -18.33 14.73 0.13
CA PRO A 82 -17.19 15.48 -0.43
C PRO A 82 -16.09 14.53 -0.98
N TYR A 83 -16.48 13.55 -1.82
CA TYR A 83 -15.55 12.52 -2.30
C TYR A 83 -14.41 13.08 -3.15
N GLY A 84 -14.59 14.22 -3.83
CA GLY A 84 -13.52 14.91 -4.53
C GLY A 84 -12.43 15.42 -3.58
N TRP A 85 -12.82 16.01 -2.44
CA TRP A 85 -11.88 16.45 -1.42
C TRP A 85 -11.17 15.29 -0.73
N ILE A 86 -11.87 14.18 -0.50
CA ILE A 86 -11.28 12.96 0.05
C ILE A 86 -10.24 12.36 -0.91
N SER A 87 -10.51 12.38 -2.23
CA SER A 87 -9.52 11.96 -3.24
C SER A 87 -8.25 12.80 -3.17
N ILE A 88 -8.38 14.14 -3.09
CA ILE A 88 -7.23 15.05 -2.98
C ILE A 88 -6.49 14.81 -1.66
N MET A 89 -7.22 14.71 -0.54
CA MET A 89 -6.65 14.45 0.78
C MET A 89 -5.82 13.14 0.77
N TYR A 90 -6.34 12.08 0.17
CA TYR A 90 -5.65 10.81 0.07
C TYR A 90 -4.31 10.94 -0.68
N VAL A 91 -4.29 11.64 -1.82
CA VAL A 91 -3.06 11.90 -2.59
C VAL A 91 -2.06 12.71 -1.75
N VAL A 92 -2.51 13.80 -1.12
CA VAL A 92 -1.64 14.68 -0.33
C VAL A 92 -1.02 13.91 0.85
N LEU A 93 -1.83 13.11 1.57
CA LEU A 93 -1.32 12.33 2.71
C LEU A 93 -0.41 11.18 2.25
N GLY A 94 -0.70 10.55 1.09
CA GLY A 94 0.16 9.54 0.49
C GLY A 94 1.53 10.09 0.11
N VAL A 95 1.57 11.22 -0.60
CA VAL A 95 2.83 11.90 -0.95
C VAL A 95 3.57 12.36 0.31
N THR A 96 2.86 12.93 1.29
CA THR A 96 3.45 13.29 2.58
C THR A 96 4.10 12.09 3.25
N ARG A 97 3.45 10.92 3.19
CA ARG A 97 3.99 9.66 3.74
C ARG A 97 5.30 9.26 3.07
N LEU A 98 5.39 9.36 1.73
CA LEU A 98 6.63 9.07 0.98
C LEU A 98 7.75 10.03 1.39
N VAL A 99 7.48 11.34 1.45
CA VAL A 99 8.45 12.34 1.90
C VAL A 99 8.94 12.06 3.32
N LEU A 100 8.02 11.78 4.25
CA LEU A 100 8.38 11.46 5.63
C LEU A 100 9.21 10.17 5.74
N PHE A 101 8.98 9.19 4.86
CA PHE A 101 9.79 7.98 4.80
C PHE A 101 11.24 8.27 4.38
N ILE A 102 11.44 9.15 3.39
CA ILE A 102 12.78 9.59 2.97
C ILE A 102 13.51 10.34 4.09
N LEU A 103 12.76 11.14 4.87
CA LEU A 103 13.32 11.95 5.95
C LEU A 103 13.58 11.16 7.24
N ASP A 104 12.95 10.00 7.41
CA ASP A 104 13.09 9.19 8.64
C ASP A 104 14.40 8.43 8.68
N GLN A 105 15.37 8.99 9.40
CA GLN A 105 16.70 8.38 9.64
C GLN A 105 16.68 7.28 10.71
N ASN A 106 15.60 7.15 11.48
CA ASN A 106 15.46 6.19 12.57
C ASN A 106 14.57 5.01 12.15
N SER A 107 14.91 4.33 11.06
CA SER A 107 14.18 3.13 10.65
C SER A 107 14.36 2.01 11.68
N ILE A 108 13.25 1.40 12.10
CA ILE A 108 13.28 0.24 12.99
C ILE A 108 13.44 -1.01 12.12
N PRO A 109 14.52 -1.81 12.29
CA PRO A 109 14.71 -3.01 11.49
C PRO A 109 13.50 -3.95 11.59
N GLY A 110 12.89 -4.28 10.43
CA GLY A 110 11.78 -5.23 10.36
C GLY A 110 10.37 -4.66 10.49
N PHE A 111 10.23 -3.36 10.79
CA PHE A 111 8.93 -2.71 10.96
C PHE A 111 8.83 -1.43 10.14
N PHE A 112 7.61 -1.14 9.66
CA PHE A 112 7.26 0.17 9.12
C PHE A 112 6.60 1.01 10.21
N LYS A 113 6.93 2.28 10.28
CA LYS A 113 6.20 3.28 11.06
C LYS A 113 5.02 3.77 10.20
N GLY A 114 3.80 3.44 10.58
CA GLY A 114 2.60 3.64 9.77
C GLY A 114 2.46 2.59 8.65
N ILE A 115 1.27 2.54 8.02
CA ILE A 115 1.03 1.62 6.90
C ILE A 115 1.87 2.05 5.68
N PRO A 116 2.52 1.12 4.95
CA PRO A 116 3.19 1.46 3.70
C PRO A 116 2.18 1.88 2.63
N VAL A 117 2.56 2.84 1.77
CA VAL A 117 1.68 3.42 0.74
C VAL A 117 1.05 2.35 -0.16
N PRO A 118 1.80 1.33 -0.67
CA PRO A 118 1.17 0.24 -1.42
C PRO A 118 0.12 -0.54 -0.62
N GLY A 119 0.35 -0.75 0.68
CA GLY A 119 -0.60 -1.42 1.56
C GLY A 119 -1.89 -0.63 1.77
N ALA A 120 -1.78 0.69 1.96
CA ALA A 120 -2.92 1.59 2.07
C ALA A 120 -3.72 1.66 0.76
N ALA A 121 -3.04 1.71 -0.39
CA ALA A 121 -3.65 1.74 -1.71
C ALA A 121 -4.46 0.45 -1.97
N LEU A 122 -3.89 -0.71 -1.69
CA LEU A 122 -4.60 -1.98 -1.84
C LEU A 122 -5.79 -2.08 -0.89
N LEU A 123 -5.65 -1.61 0.36
CA LEU A 123 -6.74 -1.57 1.34
C LEU A 123 -7.90 -0.69 0.85
N ALA A 124 -7.61 0.53 0.41
CA ALA A 124 -8.61 1.47 -0.09
C ALA A 124 -9.30 0.95 -1.36
N ALA A 125 -8.54 0.30 -2.26
CA ALA A 125 -9.04 -0.16 -3.55
C ALA A 125 -9.77 -1.52 -3.50
N ALA A 126 -9.59 -2.34 -2.46
CA ALA A 126 -10.25 -3.65 -2.38
C ALA A 126 -11.80 -3.55 -2.51
N PRO A 127 -12.51 -2.67 -1.81
CA PRO A 127 -13.96 -2.54 -1.94
C PRO A 127 -14.41 -1.91 -3.26
N PHE A 128 -13.51 -1.30 -4.04
CA PHE A 128 -13.86 -0.78 -5.37
C PHE A 128 -14.36 -1.88 -6.30
N ILE A 129 -13.89 -3.13 -6.11
CA ILE A 129 -14.34 -4.29 -6.88
C ILE A 129 -15.82 -4.53 -6.63
N MET A 130 -16.26 -4.50 -5.35
CA MET A 130 -17.66 -4.68 -5.00
C MET A 130 -18.53 -3.50 -5.47
N LEU A 131 -18.04 -2.27 -5.30
CA LEU A 131 -18.73 -1.09 -5.83
C LEU A 131 -18.87 -1.13 -7.35
N GLY A 132 -17.80 -1.51 -8.08
CA GLY A 132 -17.85 -1.66 -9.53
C GLY A 132 -18.85 -2.72 -9.97
N ASN A 133 -18.88 -3.87 -9.30
CA ASN A 133 -19.88 -4.92 -9.58
C ASN A 133 -21.30 -4.44 -9.25
N ALA A 134 -21.49 -3.70 -8.15
CA ALA A 134 -22.79 -3.14 -7.78
C ALA A 134 -23.29 -2.09 -8.79
N LEU A 135 -22.38 -1.30 -9.37
CA LEU A 135 -22.69 -0.37 -10.46
C LEU A 135 -23.10 -1.09 -11.75
N GLU A 136 -22.36 -2.16 -12.13
CA GLU A 136 -22.67 -2.95 -13.33
C GLU A 136 -24.02 -3.68 -13.22
N THR A 137 -24.36 -4.16 -12.03
CA THR A 137 -25.60 -4.95 -11.79
C THR A 137 -26.76 -4.11 -11.26
N ASN A 138 -26.56 -2.82 -10.97
CA ASN A 138 -27.51 -1.94 -10.31
C ASN A 138 -28.12 -2.58 -9.05
N SER A 139 -27.26 -3.15 -8.21
CA SER A 139 -27.68 -3.92 -7.04
C SER A 139 -28.14 -3.03 -5.89
N ALA A 140 -29.01 -3.57 -5.02
CA ALA A 140 -29.48 -2.88 -3.81
C ALA A 140 -28.34 -2.46 -2.85
N ASP A 141 -27.19 -3.14 -2.94
CA ASP A 141 -26.03 -2.86 -2.09
C ASP A 141 -25.14 -1.72 -2.59
N LEU A 142 -25.52 -1.05 -3.68
CA LEU A 142 -24.73 0.01 -4.32
C LEU A 142 -24.37 1.13 -3.33
N VAL A 143 -25.35 1.66 -2.63
CA VAL A 143 -25.15 2.75 -1.65
C VAL A 143 -24.28 2.29 -0.49
N PHE A 144 -24.47 1.07 0.00
CA PHE A 144 -23.64 0.49 1.05
C PHE A 144 -22.17 0.43 0.64
N TRP A 145 -21.87 -0.11 -0.55
CA TRP A 145 -20.49 -0.21 -1.03
C TRP A 145 -19.87 1.16 -1.30
N ALA A 146 -20.66 2.13 -1.79
CA ALA A 146 -20.19 3.50 -1.99
C ALA A 146 -19.79 4.17 -0.66
N GLN A 147 -20.65 4.08 0.37
CA GLN A 147 -20.34 4.60 1.71
C GLN A 147 -19.15 3.89 2.33
N PHE A 148 -19.06 2.58 2.17
CA PHE A 148 -17.94 1.79 2.68
C PHE A 148 -16.61 2.20 2.01
N CYS A 149 -16.59 2.38 0.68
CA CYS A 149 -15.42 2.90 -0.05
C CYS A 149 -15.01 4.28 0.48
N PHE A 150 -15.98 5.18 0.69
CA PHE A 150 -15.73 6.52 1.21
C PHE A 150 -15.07 6.49 2.59
N ILE A 151 -15.61 5.72 3.52
CA ILE A 151 -15.06 5.59 4.88
C ILE A 151 -13.67 4.94 4.84
N LEU A 152 -13.49 3.88 4.05
CA LEU A 152 -12.23 3.15 4.01
C LEU A 152 -11.12 3.97 3.34
N MET A 153 -11.47 4.84 2.38
CA MET A 153 -10.53 5.78 1.78
C MET A 153 -9.97 6.77 2.81
N ILE A 154 -10.85 7.29 3.69
CA ILE A 154 -10.44 8.17 4.80
C ILE A 154 -9.56 7.40 5.79
N ILE A 155 -9.97 6.21 6.19
CA ILE A 155 -9.19 5.37 7.13
C ILE A 155 -7.80 5.07 6.55
N ALA A 156 -7.71 4.66 5.29
CA ALA A 156 -6.44 4.37 4.63
C ALA A 156 -5.52 5.60 4.60
N ALA A 157 -6.07 6.78 4.31
CA ALA A 157 -5.33 8.05 4.31
C ALA A 157 -4.77 8.38 5.70
N ILE A 158 -5.55 8.22 6.76
CA ILE A 158 -5.13 8.46 8.14
C ILE A 158 -4.06 7.43 8.57
N LEU A 159 -4.23 6.17 8.20
CA LEU A 159 -3.28 5.11 8.55
C LEU A 159 -1.90 5.34 7.94
N MET A 160 -1.80 5.96 6.77
CA MET A 160 -0.52 6.30 6.14
C MET A 160 0.33 7.24 7.00
N ILE A 161 -0.28 8.21 7.70
CA ILE A 161 0.42 9.19 8.54
C ILE A 161 0.48 8.80 10.03
N SER A 162 -0.07 7.64 10.41
CA SER A 162 -0.11 7.16 11.80
C SER A 162 1.24 6.60 12.26
N PHE A 163 2.24 7.46 12.45
CA PHE A 163 3.63 7.12 12.74
C PHE A 163 3.91 6.30 14.01
N PRO A 164 3.15 6.37 15.11
CA PRO A 164 3.45 5.57 16.28
C PRO A 164 3.14 4.07 16.08
N ILE A 165 2.37 3.72 15.05
CA ILE A 165 1.92 2.35 14.81
C ILE A 165 2.98 1.60 14.01
N ARG A 166 3.44 0.45 14.51
CA ARG A 166 4.46 -0.41 13.88
C ARG A 166 3.79 -1.53 13.10
N TYR A 167 3.89 -1.48 11.77
CA TYR A 167 3.37 -2.52 10.89
C TYR A 167 4.45 -3.53 10.53
N MET A 168 4.07 -4.82 10.48
CA MET A 168 4.97 -5.88 10.04
C MET A 168 5.31 -5.73 8.56
N HIS A 169 6.57 -5.97 8.21
CA HIS A 169 7.01 -5.96 6.82
C HIS A 169 6.57 -7.25 6.11
N ILE A 170 5.38 -7.24 5.44
CA ILE A 170 4.85 -8.43 4.73
C ILE A 170 5.89 -9.01 3.76
N GLY A 171 6.60 -8.18 3.00
CA GLY A 171 7.62 -8.64 2.07
C GLY A 171 8.73 -9.43 2.74
N ARG A 172 9.11 -9.08 3.97
CA ARG A 172 10.10 -9.84 4.75
C ARG A 172 9.51 -11.16 5.26
N LEU A 173 8.25 -11.16 5.68
CA LEU A 173 7.55 -12.38 6.07
C LEU A 173 7.44 -13.36 4.89
N MET A 174 7.11 -12.85 3.70
CA MET A 174 7.04 -13.65 2.47
C MET A 174 8.42 -14.21 2.07
N SER A 175 9.48 -13.41 2.17
CA SER A 175 10.84 -13.87 1.86
C SER A 175 11.38 -14.88 2.87
N ARG A 176 10.99 -14.79 4.14
CA ARG A 176 11.42 -15.69 5.22
C ARG A 176 10.69 -17.04 5.18
N SER A 177 9.42 -17.08 4.80
CA SER A 177 8.61 -18.29 4.81
C SER A 177 8.10 -18.64 3.42
N ARG A 178 8.75 -19.61 2.75
CA ARG A 178 8.27 -20.15 1.46
C ARG A 178 6.82 -20.65 1.55
N LYS A 179 6.42 -21.23 2.70
CA LYS A 179 5.06 -21.72 2.93
C LYS A 179 4.05 -20.58 2.91
N PHE A 180 4.38 -19.45 3.57
CA PHE A 180 3.53 -18.26 3.58
C PHE A 180 3.41 -17.64 2.19
N LEU A 181 4.52 -17.53 1.45
CA LEU A 181 4.52 -17.07 0.05
C LEU A 181 3.63 -17.94 -0.83
N ILE A 182 3.81 -19.26 -0.79
CA ILE A 182 3.03 -20.21 -1.58
C ILE A 182 1.54 -20.11 -1.20
N LEU A 183 1.22 -20.07 0.10
CA LEU A 183 -0.16 -19.94 0.57
C LEU A 183 -0.81 -18.64 0.06
N THR A 184 -0.10 -17.51 0.12
CA THR A 184 -0.60 -16.23 -0.40
C THR A 184 -0.84 -16.29 -1.89
N ILE A 185 0.08 -16.86 -2.67
CA ILE A 185 -0.06 -17.03 -4.13
C ILE A 185 -1.25 -17.95 -4.45
N LEU A 186 -1.38 -19.08 -3.77
CA LEU A 186 -2.49 -20.02 -3.96
C LEU A 186 -3.84 -19.37 -3.61
N LEU A 187 -3.87 -18.53 -2.57
CA LEU A 187 -5.07 -17.80 -2.17
C LEU A 187 -5.47 -16.79 -3.24
N ILE A 188 -4.52 -16.02 -3.77
CA ILE A 188 -4.76 -15.07 -4.88
C ILE A 188 -5.27 -15.83 -6.11
N ILE A 189 -4.59 -16.88 -6.56
CA ILE A 189 -4.97 -17.67 -7.74
C ILE A 189 -6.34 -18.33 -7.53
N GLY A 190 -6.60 -18.88 -6.33
CA GLY A 190 -7.86 -19.54 -6.01
C GLY A 190 -9.07 -18.61 -6.02
N PHE A 191 -8.88 -17.35 -5.62
CA PHE A 191 -9.98 -16.39 -5.53
C PHE A 191 -10.11 -15.47 -6.75
N VAL A 192 -9.04 -15.25 -7.53
CA VAL A 192 -9.03 -14.28 -8.64
C VAL A 192 -10.10 -14.51 -9.69
N PHE A 193 -10.46 -15.79 -9.93
CA PHE A 193 -11.50 -16.18 -10.88
C PHE A 193 -12.90 -16.31 -10.23
N THR A 194 -13.04 -15.94 -8.96
CA THR A 194 -14.31 -16.01 -8.25
C THR A 194 -14.91 -14.62 -8.03
N PRO A 195 -16.23 -14.48 -7.90
CA PRO A 195 -16.88 -13.22 -7.56
C PRO A 195 -16.51 -12.73 -6.14
N TYR A 196 -15.89 -13.59 -5.32
CA TYR A 196 -15.50 -13.30 -3.94
C TYR A 196 -14.09 -12.72 -3.81
N PHE A 197 -13.37 -12.51 -4.92
CA PHE A 197 -12.00 -12.00 -4.89
C PHE A 197 -11.86 -10.68 -4.09
N GLY A 198 -12.75 -9.71 -4.34
CA GLY A 198 -12.74 -8.44 -3.61
C GLY A 198 -12.92 -8.60 -2.10
N HIS A 199 -13.82 -9.49 -1.69
CA HIS A 199 -14.04 -9.78 -0.26
C HIS A 199 -12.82 -10.45 0.37
N ALA A 200 -12.21 -11.42 -0.31
CA ALA A 200 -11.01 -12.09 0.17
C ALA A 200 -9.82 -11.13 0.31
N ALA A 201 -9.62 -10.26 -0.69
CA ALA A 201 -8.60 -9.21 -0.66
C ALA A 201 -8.82 -8.24 0.51
N LEU A 202 -10.07 -7.79 0.71
CA LEU A 202 -10.44 -6.89 1.80
C LEU A 202 -10.17 -7.53 3.17
N ILE A 203 -10.62 -8.77 3.39
CA ILE A 203 -10.39 -9.50 4.64
C ILE A 203 -8.87 -9.63 4.92
N TYR A 204 -8.09 -10.03 3.92
CA TYR A 204 -6.64 -10.17 4.05
C TYR A 204 -5.98 -8.85 4.47
N LEU A 205 -6.39 -7.73 3.88
CA LEU A 205 -5.83 -6.42 4.18
C LEU A 205 -6.30 -5.86 5.52
N ILE A 206 -7.53 -6.14 5.93
CA ILE A 206 -8.01 -5.84 7.29
C ILE A 206 -7.17 -6.60 8.33
N LEU A 207 -6.93 -7.88 8.13
CA LEU A 207 -6.05 -8.67 9.02
C LEU A 207 -4.63 -8.08 9.07
N TYR A 208 -4.13 -7.55 7.95
CA TYR A 208 -2.85 -6.84 7.91
C TYR A 208 -2.87 -5.55 8.74
N VAL A 209 -3.95 -4.76 8.66
CA VAL A 209 -4.11 -3.54 9.47
C VAL A 209 -4.09 -3.85 10.97
N PHE A 210 -4.61 -5.01 11.38
CA PHE A 210 -4.55 -5.46 12.77
C PHE A 210 -3.21 -6.11 13.17
N SER A 211 -2.27 -6.28 12.24
CA SER A 211 -0.95 -6.86 12.55
C SER A 211 -0.17 -6.13 13.64
N PRO A 212 -0.29 -4.81 13.88
CA PRO A 212 0.37 -4.13 14.99
C PRO A 212 -0.01 -4.68 16.38
N LEU A 213 -1.24 -5.16 16.56
CA LEU A 213 -1.68 -5.76 17.82
C LEU A 213 -0.86 -7.00 18.20
N TYR A 214 -0.40 -7.74 17.20
CA TYR A 214 0.46 -8.91 17.37
C TYR A 214 1.94 -8.51 17.48
N THR A 215 2.39 -7.59 16.64
CA THR A 215 3.81 -7.18 16.55
C THR A 215 4.24 -6.31 17.72
N TRP A 216 3.33 -5.68 18.44
CA TRP A 216 3.64 -4.92 19.65
C TRP A 216 4.30 -5.79 20.75
N ARG A 217 4.05 -7.09 20.73
CA ARG A 217 4.65 -8.07 21.65
C ARG A 217 6.08 -8.49 21.26
N ILE A 218 6.53 -8.19 20.03
CA ILE A 218 7.86 -8.54 19.55
C ILE A 218 8.78 -7.35 19.83
N SER A 219 9.76 -7.53 20.73
CA SER A 219 10.69 -6.46 21.05
C SER A 219 11.59 -6.12 19.84
N PRO A 220 11.97 -4.86 19.61
CA PRO A 220 12.87 -4.45 18.53
C PRO A 220 14.23 -5.17 18.56
N GLU A 221 14.70 -5.56 19.75
CA GLU A 221 15.96 -6.28 19.96
C GLU A 221 15.94 -7.70 19.39
N VAL A 222 14.79 -8.38 19.40
CA VAL A 222 14.65 -9.72 18.79
C VAL A 222 14.70 -9.61 17.27
N ALA A 223 14.13 -8.54 16.70
CA ALA A 223 14.15 -8.29 15.27
C ALA A 223 15.55 -7.91 14.75
N SER A 224 16.39 -7.26 15.56
CA SER A 224 17.78 -6.88 15.19
C SER A 224 18.74 -8.05 15.27
N LYS A 225 18.60 -8.95 16.24
CA LYS A 225 19.45 -10.16 16.38
C LYS A 225 19.26 -11.18 15.25
N GLU A 226 18.13 -11.08 14.52
CA GLU A 226 17.83 -11.99 13.40
C GLU A 226 18.42 -11.51 12.05
N ASN A 227 19.13 -10.38 12.00
CA ASN A 227 19.77 -9.88 10.79
C ASN A 227 21.29 -9.71 10.98
N PRO A 228 22.09 -10.80 10.84
CA PRO A 228 23.53 -10.75 11.06
C PRO A 228 24.31 -9.89 10.06
N GLU A 229 23.69 -9.47 8.94
CA GLU A 229 24.38 -8.66 7.92
C GLU A 229 24.62 -7.19 8.33
N THR A 230 23.93 -6.69 9.35
CA THR A 230 24.11 -5.31 9.83
C THR A 230 25.27 -5.14 10.81
N LEU A 231 25.83 -6.23 11.33
CA LEU A 231 26.95 -6.20 12.27
C LEU A 231 28.33 -6.18 11.60
N SER A 232 28.43 -6.48 10.30
CA SER A 232 29.71 -6.50 9.56
C SER A 232 30.10 -5.16 8.94
N SER A 233 29.27 -4.13 9.01
CA SER A 233 29.52 -2.81 8.43
C SER A 233 29.96 -1.76 9.45
N SER A 234 30.13 -2.12 10.74
CA SER A 234 30.53 -1.21 11.81
C SER A 234 31.87 -1.55 12.45
N SER A 235 32.70 -2.38 11.78
CA SER A 235 34.10 -2.66 12.15
C SER A 235 35.07 -2.04 11.16
#